data_86833f438fdaa179ad7e086b2d561dba
#
_entry.id   86833f438fdaa179ad7e086b2d561dba
#
_cell.length_a   1.000
_cell.length_b   1.000
_cell.length_c   1.000
_cell.angle_alpha   90.00
_cell.angle_beta   90.00
_cell.angle_gamma   90.00
#
_symmetry.space_group_name_H-M   'P 1'
#
loop_
_entity.id
_entity.type
_entity.pdbx_description
1 polymer ?
#
loop_
_entity_poly.entity_id
_entity_poly.type
_entity_poly.pdbx_seq_one_letter_code
_entity_poly.pdbx_strand_id
1 'polypeptide(L)'
;MTDVAAVVRELEVFLLIALIVILVVRRLAIPYTLGLVVAGLLISIAGLLPEERLTPDLVLFVFLPALLFEGSWSAEIQRLRANWVSIFLLAGPGLLLSLVLIAVLLHFIAGLAWGPAFLLGAILSPTDPVAVLGLFRQLKVDRDLLTIIEGESLFNDGIAGSMYQVILAFTLLSVAGQPVTGFQAWLSGIGAFLLEAGGGAVVGLVCGFLVSRLVKFIDDPLIETTITIVTAYGVYLLADALHTSTLVAVILAALLLGSYGRQMNMSERTQEAVDNFWSVLAFIANALLFLLVGVQLNPRRFLSSASLSFLLVTAGLTIAAVLLSRLVVVLALPRFLRPAASQFLPGWRFAIFWSGLRGALSWRWYWLYHQMCHRTTL
;
A
#
# COMPACT_ATOMS: atom_id res chain seq x y z
N MET A 1 9.85 -19.99 -24.61
CA MET A 1 9.33 -20.78 -23.49
C MET A 1 10.21 -20.45 -22.29
N THR A 2 9.67 -19.76 -21.31
CA THR A 2 10.37 -19.50 -20.03
C THR A 2 10.71 -20.85 -19.42
N ASP A 3 11.99 -21.09 -19.15
CA ASP A 3 12.44 -22.28 -18.44
C ASP A 3 11.89 -22.24 -17.01
N VAL A 4 10.82 -22.98 -16.75
CA VAL A 4 10.14 -23.04 -15.45
C VAL A 4 11.13 -23.38 -14.34
N ALA A 5 12.12 -24.24 -14.62
CA ALA A 5 13.16 -24.59 -13.66
C ALA A 5 14.06 -23.38 -13.32
N ALA A 6 14.28 -22.49 -14.28
CA ALA A 6 15.04 -21.27 -14.03
C ALA A 6 14.26 -20.31 -13.12
N VAL A 7 12.95 -20.12 -13.35
CA VAL A 7 12.08 -19.28 -12.50
C VAL A 7 12.02 -19.82 -11.07
N VAL A 8 11.84 -21.13 -10.91
CA VAL A 8 11.81 -21.76 -9.57
C VAL A 8 13.15 -21.57 -8.84
N ARG A 9 14.27 -21.75 -9.54
CA ARG A 9 15.61 -21.55 -8.95
C ARG A 9 15.85 -20.12 -8.53
N GLU A 10 15.40 -19.16 -9.33
CA GLU A 10 15.52 -17.74 -9.00
C GLU A 10 14.68 -17.39 -7.77
N LEU A 11 13.44 -17.86 -7.71
CA LEU A 11 12.56 -17.67 -6.56
C LEU A 11 13.19 -18.26 -5.28
N GLU A 12 13.77 -19.47 -5.37
CA GLU A 12 14.45 -20.10 -4.25
C GLU A 12 15.64 -19.26 -3.76
N VAL A 13 16.48 -18.78 -4.69
CA VAL A 13 17.63 -17.92 -4.35
C VAL A 13 17.17 -16.61 -3.69
N PHE A 14 16.12 -15.96 -4.21
CA PHE A 14 15.58 -14.74 -3.61
C PHE A 14 15.01 -15.00 -2.21
N LEU A 15 14.29 -16.09 -2.02
CA LEU A 15 13.77 -16.47 -0.70
C LEU A 15 14.89 -16.78 0.29
N LEU A 16 15.93 -17.47 -0.16
CA LEU A 16 17.09 -17.77 0.69
C LEU A 16 17.81 -16.49 1.12
N ILE A 17 18.04 -15.57 0.18
CA ILE A 17 18.66 -14.27 0.47
C ILE A 17 17.77 -13.49 1.45
N ALA A 18 16.47 -13.42 1.17
CA ALA A 18 15.51 -12.72 2.05
C ALA A 18 15.55 -13.29 3.47
N LEU A 19 15.56 -14.62 3.61
CA LEU A 19 15.63 -15.28 4.90
C LEU A 19 16.91 -14.94 5.66
N ILE A 20 18.06 -15.01 5.00
CA ILE A 20 19.37 -14.68 5.60
C ILE A 20 19.38 -13.22 6.07
N VAL A 21 18.94 -12.30 5.22
CA VAL A 21 18.87 -10.87 5.52
C VAL A 21 17.96 -10.61 6.73
N ILE A 22 16.77 -11.21 6.76
CA ILE A 22 15.83 -11.07 7.86
C ILE A 22 16.43 -11.56 9.17
N LEU A 23 17.11 -12.71 9.17
CA LEU A 23 17.78 -13.26 10.35
C LEU A 23 18.88 -12.35 10.88
N VAL A 24 19.67 -11.74 9.98
CA VAL A 24 20.74 -10.80 10.35
C VAL A 24 20.15 -9.49 10.88
N VAL A 25 19.21 -8.89 10.17
CA VAL A 25 18.64 -7.59 10.49
C VAL A 25 17.82 -7.64 11.78
N ARG A 26 17.16 -8.78 12.07
CA ARG A 26 16.44 -9.00 13.32
C ARG A 26 17.34 -8.89 14.56
N ARG A 27 18.63 -9.25 14.45
CA ARG A 27 19.60 -9.07 15.54
C ARG A 27 20.06 -7.62 15.72
N LEU A 28 19.93 -6.81 14.67
CA LEU A 28 20.32 -5.40 14.67
C LEU A 28 19.19 -4.46 15.08
N ALA A 29 17.99 -5.00 15.36
CA ALA A 29 16.77 -4.25 15.66
C ALA A 29 16.41 -3.21 14.58
N ILE A 30 16.72 -3.50 13.29
CA ILE A 30 16.37 -2.69 12.13
C ILE A 30 15.11 -3.29 11.48
N PRO A 31 14.19 -2.48 10.90
CA PRO A 31 13.08 -2.99 10.12
C PRO A 31 13.58 -3.89 8.98
N TYR A 32 13.05 -5.11 8.89
CA TYR A 32 13.50 -6.10 7.90
C TYR A 32 13.28 -5.61 6.45
N THR A 33 12.27 -4.80 6.20
CA THR A 33 11.98 -4.20 4.89
C THR A 33 13.14 -3.33 4.40
N LEU A 34 13.70 -2.49 5.29
CA LEU A 34 14.86 -1.67 4.97
C LEU A 34 16.10 -2.54 4.68
N GLY A 35 16.32 -3.56 5.50
CA GLY A 35 17.43 -4.51 5.30
C GLY A 35 17.35 -5.22 3.95
N LEU A 36 16.14 -5.62 3.52
CA LEU A 36 15.90 -6.26 2.23
C LEU A 36 16.17 -5.32 1.06
N VAL A 37 15.72 -4.06 1.12
CA VAL A 37 16.02 -3.05 0.08
C VAL A 37 17.53 -2.83 -0.03
N VAL A 38 18.23 -2.68 1.09
CA VAL A 38 19.70 -2.50 1.10
C VAL A 38 20.40 -3.74 0.52
N ALA A 39 19.97 -4.94 0.91
CA ALA A 39 20.53 -6.19 0.38
C ALA A 39 20.29 -6.30 -1.14
N GLY A 40 19.08 -6.02 -1.61
CA GLY A 40 18.76 -5.99 -3.04
C GLY A 40 19.63 -4.99 -3.81
N LEU A 41 19.82 -3.79 -3.26
CA LEU A 41 20.70 -2.77 -3.83
C LEU A 41 22.17 -3.27 -3.93
N LEU A 42 22.68 -3.90 -2.87
CA LEU A 42 24.05 -4.46 -2.88
C LEU A 42 24.20 -5.56 -3.93
N ILE A 43 23.20 -6.42 -4.08
CA ILE A 43 23.17 -7.47 -5.12
C ILE A 43 23.17 -6.83 -6.51
N SER A 44 22.38 -5.78 -6.72
CA SER A 44 22.34 -5.02 -7.98
C SER A 44 23.69 -4.38 -8.33
N ILE A 45 24.36 -3.75 -7.35
CA ILE A 45 25.67 -3.15 -7.52
C ILE A 45 26.71 -4.22 -7.84
N ALA A 46 26.64 -5.37 -7.17
CA ALA A 46 27.58 -6.47 -7.39
C ALA A 46 27.39 -7.18 -8.75
N GLY A 47 26.25 -6.98 -9.42
CA GLY A 47 25.92 -7.62 -10.69
C GLY A 47 25.71 -9.14 -10.57
N LEU A 48 25.28 -9.60 -9.40
CA LEU A 48 25.15 -11.03 -9.08
C LEU A 48 23.92 -11.68 -9.70
N LEU A 49 22.93 -10.89 -10.12
CA LEU A 49 21.68 -11.38 -10.69
C LEU A 49 21.42 -10.76 -12.07
N PRO A 50 20.90 -11.54 -13.03
CA PRO A 50 20.51 -11.03 -14.33
C PRO A 50 19.32 -10.06 -14.20
N GLU A 51 19.41 -8.90 -14.87
CA GLU A 51 18.49 -7.76 -14.76
C GLU A 51 17.07 -8.00 -15.30
N GLU A 52 16.81 -9.11 -16.02
CA GLU A 52 15.67 -9.19 -16.94
C GLU A 52 14.51 -10.11 -16.51
N ARG A 53 14.55 -10.78 -15.36
CA ARG A 53 13.62 -11.90 -15.12
C ARG A 53 12.46 -11.67 -14.16
N LEU A 54 12.50 -10.64 -13.34
CA LEU A 54 11.38 -10.31 -12.46
C LEU A 54 10.58 -9.16 -13.07
N THR A 55 9.53 -9.55 -13.78
CA THR A 55 8.65 -8.61 -14.46
C THR A 55 7.74 -7.88 -13.48
N PRO A 56 7.34 -6.63 -13.75
CA PRO A 56 6.30 -5.93 -13.01
C PRO A 56 5.01 -6.75 -12.87
N ASP A 57 4.71 -7.59 -13.86
CA ASP A 57 3.53 -8.45 -13.88
C ASP A 57 3.52 -9.45 -12.71
N LEU A 58 4.69 -10.00 -12.34
CA LEU A 58 4.78 -10.91 -11.20
C LEU A 58 4.42 -10.21 -9.89
N VAL A 59 4.84 -8.96 -9.74
CA VAL A 59 4.45 -8.14 -8.57
C VAL A 59 2.95 -7.87 -8.57
N LEU A 60 2.39 -7.46 -9.71
CA LEU A 60 0.99 -7.09 -9.83
C LEU A 60 0.04 -8.29 -9.70
N PHE A 61 0.36 -9.41 -10.36
CA PHE A 61 -0.58 -10.55 -10.43
C PHE A 61 -0.36 -11.60 -9.34
N VAL A 62 0.80 -11.62 -8.66
CA VAL A 62 1.09 -12.62 -7.62
C VAL A 62 1.15 -12.00 -6.23
N PHE A 63 1.94 -10.96 -6.04
CA PHE A 63 2.15 -10.42 -4.70
C PHE A 63 1.05 -9.46 -4.25
N LEU A 64 0.60 -8.59 -5.14
CA LEU A 64 -0.34 -7.54 -4.79
C LEU A 64 -1.71 -8.08 -4.33
N PRO A 65 -2.35 -9.06 -5.01
CA PRO A 65 -3.60 -9.65 -4.52
C PRO A 65 -3.46 -10.27 -3.14
N ALA A 66 -2.33 -10.94 -2.86
CA ALA A 66 -2.07 -11.58 -1.58
C ALA A 66 -1.94 -10.57 -0.45
N LEU A 67 -1.19 -9.48 -0.66
CA LEU A 67 -0.97 -8.43 0.33
C LEU A 67 -2.26 -7.67 0.65
N LEU A 68 -3.02 -7.32 -0.38
CA LEU A 68 -4.29 -6.62 -0.21
C LEU A 68 -5.33 -7.50 0.48
N PHE A 69 -5.38 -8.79 0.13
CA PHE A 69 -6.30 -9.72 0.74
C PHE A 69 -5.99 -9.92 2.22
N GLU A 70 -4.72 -10.17 2.59
CA GLU A 70 -4.31 -10.34 4.00
C GLU A 70 -4.61 -9.10 4.82
N GLY A 71 -4.20 -7.90 4.35
CA GLY A 71 -4.45 -6.65 5.06
C GLY A 71 -5.94 -6.36 5.27
N SER A 72 -6.78 -6.72 4.28
CA SER A 72 -8.23 -6.55 4.36
C SER A 72 -8.91 -7.62 5.20
N TRP A 73 -8.46 -8.87 5.10
CA TRP A 73 -8.97 -10.01 5.86
C TRP A 73 -8.74 -9.85 7.36
N SER A 74 -7.57 -9.37 7.75
CA SER A 74 -7.18 -9.18 9.16
C SER A 74 -7.82 -7.94 9.80
N ALA A 75 -8.44 -7.06 9.02
CA ALA A 75 -8.99 -5.81 9.51
C ALA A 75 -10.24 -5.99 10.39
N GLU A 76 -10.27 -5.34 11.56
CA GLU A 76 -11.41 -5.36 12.49
C GLU A 76 -12.53 -4.45 11.98
N ILE A 77 -13.51 -5.01 11.24
CA ILE A 77 -14.61 -4.24 10.62
C ILE A 77 -15.38 -3.35 11.59
N GLN A 78 -15.57 -3.79 12.83
CA GLN A 78 -16.29 -3.02 13.85
C GLN A 78 -15.53 -1.72 14.18
N ARG A 79 -14.20 -1.79 14.31
CA ARG A 79 -13.35 -0.63 14.55
C ARG A 79 -13.20 0.25 13.33
N LEU A 80 -13.08 -0.35 12.14
CA LEU A 80 -13.10 0.40 10.87
C LEU A 80 -14.40 1.20 10.76
N ARG A 81 -15.54 0.57 11.08
CA ARG A 81 -16.85 1.23 11.06
C ARG A 81 -17.00 2.32 12.13
N ALA A 82 -16.42 2.14 13.32
CA ALA A 82 -16.41 3.16 14.35
C ALA A 82 -15.57 4.39 13.95
N ASN A 83 -14.47 4.18 13.20
CA ASN A 83 -13.53 5.21 12.80
C ASN A 83 -13.67 5.62 11.31
N TRP A 84 -14.75 5.21 10.62
CA TRP A 84 -14.91 5.35 9.17
C TRP A 84 -14.74 6.79 8.65
N VAL A 85 -15.19 7.80 9.43
CA VAL A 85 -15.08 9.21 9.04
C VAL A 85 -13.61 9.64 8.95
N SER A 86 -12.81 9.26 9.94
CA SER A 86 -11.38 9.57 9.99
C SER A 86 -10.63 8.87 8.86
N ILE A 87 -10.93 7.59 8.65
CA ILE A 87 -10.34 6.77 7.58
C ILE A 87 -10.71 7.35 6.22
N PHE A 88 -12.00 7.62 5.96
CA PHE A 88 -12.46 8.18 4.69
C PHE A 88 -11.83 9.54 4.39
N LEU A 89 -11.73 10.43 5.38
CA LEU A 89 -11.14 11.74 5.19
C LEU A 89 -9.64 11.66 4.86
N LEU A 90 -8.91 10.75 5.49
CA LEU A 90 -7.48 10.56 5.23
C LEU A 90 -7.25 9.84 3.90
N ALA A 91 -7.94 8.72 3.66
CA ALA A 91 -7.74 7.89 2.47
C ALA A 91 -8.34 8.48 1.17
N GLY A 92 -9.40 9.30 1.27
CA GLY A 92 -10.03 9.94 0.11
C GLY A 92 -9.54 11.38 -0.08
N PRO A 93 -10.22 12.39 0.51
CA PRO A 93 -9.84 13.80 0.36
C PRO A 93 -8.38 14.09 0.73
N GLY A 94 -7.86 13.42 1.78
CA GLY A 94 -6.46 13.58 2.22
C GLY A 94 -5.47 13.10 1.18
N LEU A 95 -5.71 11.92 0.60
CA LEU A 95 -4.90 11.40 -0.48
C LEU A 95 -4.95 12.30 -1.71
N LEU A 96 -6.14 12.74 -2.14
CA LEU A 96 -6.29 13.64 -3.29
C LEU A 96 -5.56 14.96 -3.06
N LEU A 97 -5.65 15.52 -1.86
CA LEU A 97 -4.92 16.73 -1.49
C LEU A 97 -3.41 16.49 -1.55
N SER A 98 -2.91 15.36 -1.01
CA SER A 98 -1.50 14.98 -1.11
C SER A 98 -1.05 14.85 -2.56
N LEU A 99 -1.82 14.14 -3.39
CA LEU A 99 -1.55 13.93 -4.81
C LEU A 99 -1.38 15.28 -5.53
N VAL A 100 -2.34 16.17 -5.36
CA VAL A 100 -2.31 17.52 -6.00
C VAL A 100 -1.13 18.33 -5.50
N LEU A 101 -0.88 18.36 -4.18
CA LEU A 101 0.23 19.12 -3.61
C LEU A 101 1.59 18.60 -4.12
N ILE A 102 1.78 17.27 -4.16
CA ILE A 102 3.01 16.67 -4.70
C ILE A 102 3.17 17.06 -6.18
N ALA A 103 2.10 16.93 -6.98
CA ALA A 103 2.15 17.27 -8.40
C ALA A 103 2.49 18.75 -8.62
N VAL A 104 1.86 19.65 -7.89
CA VAL A 104 2.11 21.10 -7.95
C VAL A 104 3.56 21.42 -7.56
N LEU A 105 4.04 20.86 -6.45
CA LEU A 105 5.42 21.08 -6.00
C LEU A 105 6.44 20.55 -7.01
N LEU A 106 6.22 19.35 -7.56
CA LEU A 106 7.12 18.78 -8.57
C LEU A 106 7.06 19.54 -9.90
N HIS A 107 5.89 20.06 -10.30
CA HIS A 107 5.78 20.89 -11.49
C HIS A 107 6.56 22.21 -11.35
N PHE A 108 6.31 22.97 -10.29
CA PHE A 108 6.89 24.31 -10.13
C PHE A 108 8.34 24.30 -9.65
N ILE A 109 8.75 23.31 -8.84
CA ILE A 109 10.09 23.28 -8.26
C ILE A 109 11.04 22.38 -9.06
N ALA A 110 10.58 21.19 -9.50
CA ALA A 110 11.40 20.28 -10.29
C ALA A 110 11.25 20.47 -11.82
N GLY A 111 10.34 21.35 -12.26
CA GLY A 111 10.12 21.64 -13.68
C GLY A 111 9.48 20.52 -14.49
N LEU A 112 8.82 19.55 -13.82
CA LEU A 112 8.17 18.44 -14.50
C LEU A 112 6.92 18.90 -15.26
N ALA A 113 6.63 18.29 -16.41
CA ALA A 113 5.35 18.48 -17.08
C ALA A 113 4.20 17.98 -16.20
N TRP A 114 2.99 18.55 -16.36
CA TRP A 114 1.83 18.21 -15.52
C TRP A 114 1.48 16.72 -15.49
N GLY A 115 1.48 16.03 -16.65
CA GLY A 115 1.18 14.59 -16.71
C GLY A 115 2.10 13.76 -15.83
N PRO A 116 3.42 13.77 -16.04
CA PRO A 116 4.38 13.11 -15.17
C PRO A 116 4.32 13.55 -13.70
N ALA A 117 4.07 14.84 -13.43
CA ALA A 117 3.95 15.35 -12.06
C ALA A 117 2.73 14.75 -11.33
N PHE A 118 1.57 14.67 -12.00
CA PHE A 118 0.38 14.02 -11.44
C PHE A 118 0.55 12.51 -11.29
N LEU A 119 1.22 11.83 -12.24
CA LEU A 119 1.53 10.40 -12.13
C LEU A 119 2.40 10.12 -10.90
N LEU A 120 3.47 10.91 -10.71
CA LEU A 120 4.29 10.81 -9.51
C LEU A 120 3.51 11.15 -8.24
N GLY A 121 2.63 12.15 -8.30
CA GLY A 121 1.70 12.46 -7.21
C GLY A 121 0.83 11.26 -6.83
N ALA A 122 0.27 10.55 -7.81
CA ALA A 122 -0.55 9.35 -7.57
C ALA A 122 0.27 8.20 -6.97
N ILE A 123 1.50 7.98 -7.43
CA ILE A 123 2.40 6.92 -6.92
C ILE A 123 2.90 7.24 -5.50
N LEU A 124 3.16 8.52 -5.23
CA LEU A 124 3.80 8.96 -3.98
C LEU A 124 2.80 9.43 -2.91
N SER A 125 1.50 9.49 -3.19
CA SER A 125 0.50 9.92 -2.20
C SER A 125 0.06 8.81 -1.24
N PRO A 126 -0.12 7.51 -1.64
CA PRO A 126 -0.53 6.47 -0.72
C PRO A 126 0.54 6.20 0.34
N THR A 127 0.10 5.81 1.52
CA THR A 127 0.94 5.56 2.69
C THR A 127 1.00 4.08 3.01
N ASP A 128 2.19 3.55 3.28
CA ASP A 128 2.40 2.18 3.73
C ASP A 128 2.95 2.17 5.17
N PRO A 129 2.14 1.83 6.16
CA PRO A 129 2.52 1.86 7.56
C PRO A 129 3.12 0.54 8.08
N VAL A 130 3.37 -0.48 7.25
CA VAL A 130 3.80 -1.82 7.68
C VAL A 130 4.95 -1.77 8.68
N ALA A 131 5.98 -0.97 8.40
CA ALA A 131 7.13 -0.82 9.30
C ALA A 131 6.78 -0.11 10.60
N VAL A 132 5.86 0.85 10.56
CA VAL A 132 5.45 1.65 11.72
C VAL A 132 4.45 0.89 12.59
N LEU A 133 3.54 0.14 11.99
CA LEU A 133 2.56 -0.68 12.70
C LEU A 133 3.21 -1.72 13.60
N GLY A 134 4.28 -2.38 13.13
CA GLY A 134 5.06 -3.31 13.95
C GLY A 134 5.59 -2.67 15.22
N LEU A 135 6.09 -1.45 15.13
CA LEU A 135 6.56 -0.66 16.27
C LEU A 135 5.40 -0.22 17.18
N PHE A 136 4.32 0.29 16.62
CA PHE A 136 3.17 0.78 17.39
C PHE A 136 2.46 -0.34 18.15
N ARG A 137 2.39 -1.56 17.59
CA ARG A 137 1.91 -2.75 18.30
C ARG A 137 2.78 -3.11 19.48
N GLN A 138 4.11 -3.02 19.37
CA GLN A 138 5.05 -3.24 20.50
C GLN A 138 4.89 -2.19 21.58
N LEU A 139 4.63 -0.93 21.21
CA LEU A 139 4.43 0.21 22.11
C LEU A 139 3.04 0.21 22.78
N LYS A 140 2.16 -0.73 22.44
CA LYS A 140 0.77 -0.79 22.92
C LYS A 140 0.02 0.53 22.68
N VAL A 141 0.25 1.15 21.52
CA VAL A 141 -0.48 2.34 21.08
C VAL A 141 -1.97 2.03 21.02
N ASP A 142 -2.79 3.06 21.19
CA ASP A 142 -4.26 2.94 21.14
C ASP A 142 -4.74 2.20 19.88
N ARG A 143 -5.65 1.25 20.08
CA ARG A 143 -6.13 0.38 18.99
C ARG A 143 -6.92 1.13 17.93
N ASP A 144 -7.63 2.20 18.30
CA ASP A 144 -8.39 3.00 17.33
C ASP A 144 -7.44 3.79 16.43
N LEU A 145 -6.32 4.32 16.98
CA LEU A 145 -5.28 4.94 16.17
C LEU A 145 -4.64 3.94 15.20
N LEU A 146 -4.33 2.72 15.65
CA LEU A 146 -3.83 1.65 14.77
C LEU A 146 -4.82 1.36 13.65
N THR A 147 -6.10 1.21 13.98
CA THR A 147 -7.17 0.96 13.00
C THR A 147 -7.32 2.10 11.99
N ILE A 148 -7.19 3.36 12.42
CA ILE A 148 -7.23 4.51 11.51
C ILE A 148 -6.06 4.45 10.53
N ILE A 149 -4.85 4.16 11.00
CA ILE A 149 -3.65 4.09 10.18
C ILE A 149 -3.72 2.90 9.21
N GLU A 150 -4.14 1.72 9.69
CA GLU A 150 -4.34 0.53 8.85
C GLU A 150 -5.44 0.76 7.81
N GLY A 151 -6.57 1.32 8.23
CA GLY A 151 -7.68 1.62 7.34
C GLY A 151 -7.35 2.72 6.32
N GLU A 152 -6.62 3.77 6.74
CA GLU A 152 -6.12 4.77 5.79
C GLU A 152 -5.31 4.11 4.68
N SER A 153 -4.30 3.30 5.03
CA SER A 153 -3.43 2.63 4.07
C SER A 153 -4.22 1.70 3.14
N LEU A 154 -5.09 0.89 3.71
CA LEU A 154 -5.89 -0.06 2.94
C LEU A 154 -6.73 0.60 1.84
N PHE A 155 -7.44 1.68 2.19
CA PHE A 155 -8.32 2.35 1.23
C PHE A 155 -7.56 3.31 0.30
N ASN A 156 -6.47 3.92 0.75
CA ASN A 156 -5.70 4.83 -0.09
C ASN A 156 -5.01 4.10 -1.25
N ASP A 157 -4.56 2.85 -1.07
CA ASP A 157 -3.98 2.04 -2.13
C ASP A 157 -4.98 1.81 -3.27
N GLY A 158 -6.24 1.47 -2.94
CA GLY A 158 -7.31 1.31 -3.92
C GLY A 158 -7.63 2.60 -4.67
N ILE A 159 -7.74 3.72 -3.94
CA ILE A 159 -8.06 5.04 -4.53
C ILE A 159 -6.89 5.54 -5.38
N ALA A 160 -5.65 5.43 -4.88
CA ALA A 160 -4.45 5.85 -5.62
C ALA A 160 -4.23 5.04 -6.90
N GLY A 161 -4.44 3.73 -6.84
CA GLY A 161 -4.36 2.85 -8.01
C GLY A 161 -5.34 3.26 -9.11
N SER A 162 -6.61 3.49 -8.75
CA SER A 162 -7.62 3.97 -9.70
C SER A 162 -7.29 5.38 -10.22
N MET A 163 -6.82 6.29 -9.36
CA MET A 163 -6.36 7.62 -9.79
C MET A 163 -5.17 7.55 -10.74
N TYR A 164 -4.22 6.67 -10.48
CA TYR A 164 -3.06 6.47 -11.35
C TYR A 164 -3.49 6.04 -12.76
N GLN A 165 -4.42 5.10 -12.90
CA GLN A 165 -4.91 4.62 -14.19
C GLN A 165 -5.61 5.74 -14.97
N VAL A 166 -6.48 6.51 -14.31
CA VAL A 166 -7.15 7.66 -14.93
C VAL A 166 -6.15 8.71 -15.40
N ILE A 167 -5.19 9.09 -14.54
CA ILE A 167 -4.16 10.09 -14.87
C ILE A 167 -3.26 9.58 -16.00
N LEU A 168 -2.92 8.29 -16.01
CA LEU A 168 -2.12 7.67 -17.07
C LEU A 168 -2.84 7.76 -18.40
N ALA A 169 -4.12 7.40 -18.45
CA ALA A 169 -4.94 7.49 -19.66
C ALA A 169 -4.97 8.92 -20.21
N PHE A 170 -5.21 9.93 -19.36
CA PHE A 170 -5.19 11.34 -19.76
C PHE A 170 -3.81 11.80 -20.22
N THR A 171 -2.74 11.35 -19.56
CA THR A 171 -1.38 11.70 -19.94
C THR A 171 -1.05 11.14 -21.33
N LEU A 172 -1.43 9.89 -21.62
CA LEU A 172 -1.22 9.28 -22.92
C LEU A 172 -2.04 9.96 -24.04
N LEU A 173 -3.29 10.34 -23.76
CA LEU A 173 -4.11 11.11 -24.71
C LEU A 173 -3.47 12.48 -25.01
N SER A 174 -2.96 13.15 -23.99
CA SER A 174 -2.25 14.43 -24.17
C SER A 174 -0.99 14.30 -25.03
N VAL A 175 -0.20 13.24 -24.81
CA VAL A 175 0.99 12.93 -25.63
C VAL A 175 0.61 12.60 -27.07
N ALA A 176 -0.55 11.96 -27.29
CA ALA A 176 -1.10 11.68 -28.63
C ALA A 176 -1.68 12.93 -29.33
N GLY A 177 -1.55 14.11 -28.74
CA GLY A 177 -2.01 15.38 -29.34
C GLY A 177 -3.52 15.59 -29.23
N GLN A 178 -4.24 14.81 -28.47
CA GLN A 178 -5.66 15.04 -28.22
C GLN A 178 -5.85 16.10 -27.12
N PRO A 179 -6.73 17.08 -27.32
CA PRO A 179 -6.95 18.14 -26.34
C PRO A 179 -7.65 17.57 -25.08
N VAL A 180 -6.90 17.42 -24.01
CA VAL A 180 -7.41 16.99 -22.70
C VAL A 180 -7.55 18.23 -21.81
N THR A 181 -8.30 19.23 -22.29
CA THR A 181 -8.45 20.51 -21.59
C THR A 181 -9.92 20.88 -21.48
N GLY A 182 -10.27 21.67 -20.45
CA GLY A 182 -11.61 22.16 -20.24
C GLY A 182 -12.48 21.34 -19.31
N PHE A 183 -13.70 21.83 -19.07
CA PHE A 183 -14.66 21.23 -18.13
C PHE A 183 -15.07 19.80 -18.48
N GLN A 184 -15.15 19.49 -19.79
CA GLN A 184 -15.50 18.13 -20.24
C GLN A 184 -14.43 17.10 -19.88
N ALA A 185 -13.13 17.47 -19.94
CA ALA A 185 -12.04 16.60 -19.52
C ALA A 185 -12.12 16.29 -18.01
N TRP A 186 -12.41 17.27 -17.19
CA TRP A 186 -12.63 17.06 -15.74
C TRP A 186 -13.80 16.13 -15.47
N LEU A 187 -14.92 16.34 -16.17
CA LEU A 187 -16.12 15.51 -15.99
C LEU A 187 -15.87 14.06 -16.44
N SER A 188 -15.19 13.87 -17.58
CA SER A 188 -14.81 12.52 -18.04
C SER A 188 -13.80 11.85 -17.10
N GLY A 189 -12.85 12.57 -16.53
CA GLY A 189 -11.92 12.05 -15.52
C GLY A 189 -12.60 11.58 -14.25
N ILE A 190 -13.51 12.39 -13.71
CA ILE A 190 -14.33 11.99 -12.54
C ILE A 190 -15.20 10.79 -12.89
N GLY A 191 -15.83 10.79 -14.07
CA GLY A 191 -16.64 9.66 -14.54
C GLY A 191 -15.82 8.38 -14.67
N ALA A 192 -14.64 8.46 -15.26
CA ALA A 192 -13.72 7.33 -15.39
C ALA A 192 -13.30 6.77 -14.02
N PHE A 193 -12.93 7.66 -13.09
CA PHE A 193 -12.61 7.25 -11.72
C PHE A 193 -13.78 6.56 -11.02
N LEU A 194 -14.98 7.13 -11.11
CA LEU A 194 -16.17 6.54 -10.48
C LEU A 194 -16.55 5.20 -11.11
N LEU A 195 -16.38 5.04 -12.41
CA LEU A 195 -16.61 3.76 -13.10
C LEU A 195 -15.54 2.73 -12.68
N GLU A 196 -14.29 3.10 -12.64
CA GLU A 196 -13.20 2.21 -12.29
C GLU A 196 -13.27 1.79 -10.81
N ALA A 197 -13.26 2.75 -9.89
CA ALA A 197 -13.32 2.46 -8.45
C ALA A 197 -14.67 1.90 -8.02
N GLY A 198 -15.78 2.46 -8.53
CA GLY A 198 -17.14 1.99 -8.26
C GLY A 198 -17.41 0.62 -8.86
N GLY A 199 -16.96 0.36 -10.09
CA GLY A 199 -17.03 -0.96 -10.72
C GLY A 199 -16.26 -2.01 -9.92
N GLY A 200 -15.02 -1.71 -9.50
CA GLY A 200 -14.24 -2.56 -8.61
C GLY A 200 -14.96 -2.83 -7.29
N ALA A 201 -15.58 -1.79 -6.70
CA ALA A 201 -16.35 -1.95 -5.47
C ALA A 201 -17.55 -2.90 -5.66
N VAL A 202 -18.29 -2.77 -6.74
CA VAL A 202 -19.41 -3.69 -7.04
C VAL A 202 -18.92 -5.12 -7.22
N VAL A 203 -17.86 -5.35 -8.01
CA VAL A 203 -17.27 -6.67 -8.22
C VAL A 203 -16.84 -7.28 -6.87
N GLY A 204 -16.09 -6.53 -6.06
CA GLY A 204 -15.60 -6.99 -4.77
C GLY A 204 -16.73 -7.33 -3.79
N LEU A 205 -17.74 -6.45 -3.67
CA LEU A 205 -18.88 -6.67 -2.79
C LEU A 205 -19.73 -7.87 -3.21
N VAL A 206 -20.00 -8.01 -4.51
CA VAL A 206 -20.80 -9.13 -5.04
C VAL A 206 -20.07 -10.45 -4.83
N CYS A 207 -18.80 -10.53 -5.25
CA CYS A 207 -18.01 -11.75 -5.09
C CYS A 207 -17.80 -12.10 -3.61
N GLY A 208 -17.41 -11.12 -2.79
CA GLY A 208 -17.23 -11.32 -1.35
C GLY A 208 -18.50 -11.78 -0.65
N PHE A 209 -19.67 -11.25 -1.01
CA PHE A 209 -20.95 -11.68 -0.48
C PHE A 209 -21.30 -13.12 -0.90
N LEU A 210 -21.15 -13.45 -2.19
CA LEU A 210 -21.43 -14.78 -2.71
C LEU A 210 -20.55 -15.84 -2.04
N VAL A 211 -19.24 -15.56 -1.93
CA VAL A 211 -18.29 -16.47 -1.28
C VAL A 211 -18.58 -16.60 0.22
N SER A 212 -18.89 -15.50 0.91
CA SER A 212 -19.28 -15.56 2.32
C SER A 212 -20.54 -16.45 2.56
N ARG A 213 -21.45 -16.49 1.57
CA ARG A 213 -22.61 -17.40 1.63
C ARG A 213 -22.24 -18.84 1.34
N LEU A 214 -21.29 -19.06 0.42
CA LEU A 214 -20.81 -20.40 0.07
C LEU A 214 -20.09 -21.06 1.26
N VAL A 215 -19.22 -20.36 1.93
CA VAL A 215 -18.44 -20.82 3.08
C VAL A 215 -19.33 -21.33 4.22
N LYS A 216 -20.53 -20.78 4.37
CA LYS A 216 -21.50 -21.23 5.39
C LYS A 216 -21.84 -22.73 5.34
N PHE A 217 -21.72 -23.35 4.16
CA PHE A 217 -22.07 -24.75 3.95
C PHE A 217 -20.88 -25.71 4.04
N ILE A 218 -19.70 -25.18 4.37
CA ILE A 218 -18.42 -25.91 4.37
C ILE A 218 -17.82 -25.73 5.76
N ASP A 219 -17.34 -26.82 6.36
CA ASP A 219 -16.61 -26.80 7.64
C ASP A 219 -15.34 -27.67 7.47
N ASP A 220 -14.47 -27.21 6.57
CA ASP A 220 -13.16 -27.82 6.32
C ASP A 220 -12.11 -26.74 6.13
N PRO A 221 -11.11 -26.65 7.03
CA PRO A 221 -10.08 -25.62 6.99
C PRO A 221 -9.28 -25.57 5.66
N LEU A 222 -9.05 -26.71 5.02
CA LEU A 222 -8.28 -26.76 3.77
C LEU A 222 -9.12 -26.24 2.60
N ILE A 223 -10.39 -26.66 2.54
CA ILE A 223 -11.30 -26.21 1.49
C ILE A 223 -11.57 -24.72 1.64
N GLU A 224 -11.85 -24.25 2.85
CA GLU A 224 -12.13 -22.82 3.10
C GLU A 224 -10.90 -21.94 2.83
N THR A 225 -9.69 -22.36 3.22
CA THR A 225 -8.45 -21.65 2.86
C THR A 225 -8.29 -21.60 1.34
N THR A 226 -8.55 -22.71 0.65
CA THR A 226 -8.50 -22.74 -0.83
C THR A 226 -9.52 -21.78 -1.46
N ILE A 227 -10.72 -21.69 -0.93
CA ILE A 227 -11.75 -20.74 -1.36
C ILE A 227 -11.25 -19.30 -1.18
N THR A 228 -10.56 -18.97 -0.08
CA THR A 228 -10.01 -17.61 0.10
C THR A 228 -8.94 -17.29 -0.93
N ILE A 229 -8.09 -18.25 -1.31
CA ILE A 229 -7.10 -18.09 -2.38
C ILE A 229 -7.79 -17.83 -3.72
N VAL A 230 -8.76 -18.69 -4.10
CA VAL A 230 -9.53 -18.53 -5.32
C VAL A 230 -10.26 -17.17 -5.34
N THR A 231 -10.75 -16.73 -4.19
CA THR A 231 -11.41 -15.42 -4.08
C THR A 231 -10.44 -14.27 -4.31
N ALA A 232 -9.27 -14.27 -3.66
CA ALA A 232 -8.28 -13.20 -3.78
C ALA A 232 -7.84 -13.01 -5.25
N TYR A 233 -7.39 -14.08 -5.87
CA TYR A 233 -6.89 -14.03 -7.25
C TYR A 233 -8.02 -13.99 -8.28
N GLY A 234 -9.13 -14.68 -8.05
CA GLY A 234 -10.27 -14.69 -8.94
C GLY A 234 -10.96 -13.34 -9.05
N VAL A 235 -11.14 -12.65 -7.90
CA VAL A 235 -11.71 -11.29 -7.89
C VAL A 235 -10.76 -10.30 -8.58
N TYR A 236 -9.45 -10.43 -8.35
CA TYR A 236 -8.45 -9.61 -9.02
C TYR A 236 -8.55 -9.76 -10.54
N LEU A 237 -8.49 -11.00 -11.05
CA LEU A 237 -8.57 -11.28 -12.49
C LEU A 237 -9.92 -10.91 -13.10
N LEU A 238 -11.02 -11.09 -12.36
CA LEU A 238 -12.34 -10.69 -12.82
C LEU A 238 -12.46 -9.17 -12.96
N ALA A 239 -11.96 -8.41 -11.97
CA ALA A 239 -11.97 -6.95 -12.00
C ALA A 239 -11.07 -6.42 -13.14
N ASP A 240 -9.92 -7.04 -13.37
CA ASP A 240 -9.01 -6.73 -14.48
C ASP A 240 -9.70 -6.97 -15.84
N ALA A 241 -10.35 -8.11 -16.02
CA ALA A 241 -11.10 -8.44 -17.24
C ALA A 241 -12.29 -7.51 -17.50
N LEU A 242 -12.88 -6.94 -16.45
CA LEU A 242 -13.95 -5.95 -16.53
C LEU A 242 -13.44 -4.51 -16.65
N HIS A 243 -12.13 -4.30 -16.71
CA HIS A 243 -11.49 -2.98 -16.72
C HIS A 243 -11.94 -2.09 -15.54
N THR A 244 -12.06 -2.69 -14.35
CA THR A 244 -12.39 -2.00 -13.10
C THR A 244 -11.22 -2.10 -12.11
N SER A 245 -11.27 -1.34 -11.01
CA SER A 245 -10.18 -1.34 -10.03
C SER A 245 -10.01 -2.70 -9.36
N THR A 246 -8.94 -3.39 -9.71
CA THR A 246 -8.55 -4.68 -9.12
C THR A 246 -8.27 -4.56 -7.63
N LEU A 247 -7.64 -3.45 -7.21
CA LEU A 247 -7.28 -3.18 -5.82
C LEU A 247 -8.54 -3.02 -4.95
N VAL A 248 -9.46 -2.15 -5.36
CA VAL A 248 -10.73 -1.91 -4.64
C VAL A 248 -11.55 -3.20 -4.57
N ALA A 249 -11.59 -3.98 -5.66
CA ALA A 249 -12.33 -5.24 -5.71
C ALA A 249 -11.81 -6.27 -4.69
N VAL A 250 -10.51 -6.50 -4.63
CA VAL A 250 -9.89 -7.43 -3.67
C VAL A 250 -10.07 -6.96 -2.24
N ILE A 251 -9.85 -5.67 -1.96
CA ILE A 251 -10.02 -5.09 -0.63
C ILE A 251 -11.44 -5.32 -0.11
N LEU A 252 -12.45 -4.99 -0.89
CA LEU A 252 -13.85 -5.11 -0.46
C LEU A 252 -14.32 -6.57 -0.37
N ALA A 253 -13.87 -7.44 -1.28
CA ALA A 253 -14.15 -8.86 -1.19
C ALA A 253 -13.56 -9.49 0.08
N ALA A 254 -12.29 -9.17 0.39
CA ALA A 254 -11.61 -9.66 1.57
C ALA A 254 -12.21 -9.10 2.87
N LEU A 255 -12.56 -7.80 2.92
CA LEU A 255 -13.27 -7.19 4.05
C LEU A 255 -14.61 -7.87 4.33
N LEU A 256 -15.41 -8.14 3.29
CA LEU A 256 -16.68 -8.86 3.44
C LEU A 256 -16.48 -10.29 3.93
N LEU A 257 -15.56 -11.01 3.34
CA LEU A 257 -15.29 -12.39 3.71
C LEU A 257 -14.69 -12.47 5.12
N GLY A 258 -13.76 -11.59 5.48
CA GLY A 258 -13.16 -11.49 6.81
C GLY A 258 -14.12 -11.03 7.90
N SER A 259 -15.18 -10.27 7.55
CA SER A 259 -16.19 -9.84 8.51
C SER A 259 -17.36 -10.84 8.61
N TYR A 260 -18.13 -11.00 7.54
CA TYR A 260 -19.31 -11.88 7.54
C TYR A 260 -18.95 -13.36 7.45
N GLY A 261 -18.02 -13.74 6.59
CA GLY A 261 -17.58 -15.11 6.43
C GLY A 261 -16.95 -15.62 7.72
N ARG A 262 -15.97 -14.91 8.22
CA ARG A 262 -15.19 -15.26 9.41
C ARG A 262 -16.03 -15.33 10.68
N GLN A 263 -16.80 -14.28 11.00
CA GLN A 263 -17.51 -14.18 12.28
C GLN A 263 -18.76 -15.04 12.36
N MET A 264 -19.43 -15.29 11.24
CA MET A 264 -20.73 -15.97 11.24
C MET A 264 -20.68 -17.42 10.73
N ASN A 265 -19.67 -17.78 9.96
CA ASN A 265 -19.71 -19.00 9.17
C ASN A 265 -18.46 -19.90 9.31
N MET A 266 -17.34 -19.40 9.85
CA MET A 266 -16.10 -20.20 9.99
C MET A 266 -15.88 -20.66 11.42
N SER A 267 -15.46 -21.91 11.61
CA SER A 267 -15.02 -22.42 12.91
C SER A 267 -13.70 -21.74 13.34
N GLU A 268 -13.42 -21.71 14.67
CA GLU A 268 -12.15 -21.14 15.19
C GLU A 268 -10.94 -21.81 14.54
N ARG A 269 -10.98 -23.11 14.33
CA ARG A 269 -9.90 -23.87 13.69
C ARG A 269 -9.66 -23.42 12.26
N THR A 270 -10.72 -23.16 11.51
CA THR A 270 -10.61 -22.62 10.14
C THR A 270 -10.07 -21.19 10.14
N GLN A 271 -10.55 -20.35 11.07
CA GLN A 271 -10.04 -18.98 11.19
C GLN A 271 -8.54 -18.97 11.43
N GLU A 272 -8.04 -19.79 12.36
CA GLU A 272 -6.60 -19.91 12.61
C GLU A 272 -5.81 -20.41 11.40
N ALA A 273 -6.35 -21.38 10.65
CA ALA A 273 -5.70 -21.90 9.45
C ALA A 273 -5.59 -20.85 8.36
N VAL A 274 -6.65 -20.11 8.09
CA VAL A 274 -6.68 -19.01 7.11
C VAL A 274 -5.78 -17.87 7.54
N ASP A 275 -5.84 -17.44 8.80
CA ASP A 275 -4.98 -16.38 9.36
C ASP A 275 -3.49 -16.73 9.22
N ASN A 276 -3.11 -17.95 9.59
CA ASN A 276 -1.73 -18.43 9.49
C ASN A 276 -1.26 -18.49 8.03
N PHE A 277 -2.10 -19.02 7.14
CA PHE A 277 -1.78 -19.11 5.71
C PHE A 277 -1.52 -17.71 5.10
N TRP A 278 -2.46 -16.79 5.30
CA TRP A 278 -2.33 -15.44 4.71
C TRP A 278 -1.19 -14.64 5.34
N SER A 279 -0.95 -14.78 6.64
CA SER A 279 0.19 -14.13 7.31
C SER A 279 1.54 -14.62 6.76
N VAL A 280 1.69 -15.92 6.52
CA VAL A 280 2.91 -16.49 5.91
C VAL A 280 3.06 -16.03 4.47
N LEU A 281 1.98 -16.08 3.68
CA LEU A 281 2.01 -15.68 2.27
C LEU A 281 2.34 -14.19 2.12
N ALA A 282 1.71 -13.34 2.91
CA ALA A 282 1.99 -11.89 2.92
C ALA A 282 3.42 -11.58 3.38
N PHE A 283 3.93 -12.30 4.38
CA PHE A 283 5.32 -12.15 4.81
C PHE A 283 6.30 -12.49 3.67
N ILE A 284 6.07 -13.59 2.95
CA ILE A 284 6.89 -13.98 1.79
C ILE A 284 6.77 -12.94 0.67
N ALA A 285 5.54 -12.52 0.34
CA ALA A 285 5.30 -11.51 -0.69
C ALA A 285 5.98 -10.18 -0.38
N ASN A 286 5.85 -9.68 0.85
CA ASN A 286 6.54 -8.47 1.31
C ASN A 286 8.06 -8.62 1.24
N ALA A 287 8.59 -9.75 1.71
CA ALA A 287 10.03 -9.99 1.71
C ALA A 287 10.62 -9.96 0.28
N LEU A 288 9.94 -10.63 -0.65
CA LEU A 288 10.34 -10.63 -2.06
C LEU A 288 10.19 -9.26 -2.69
N LEU A 289 9.06 -8.57 -2.44
CA LEU A 289 8.80 -7.25 -3.00
C LEU A 289 9.88 -6.23 -2.57
N PHE A 290 10.22 -6.12 -1.29
CA PHE A 290 11.23 -5.19 -0.83
C PHE A 290 12.64 -5.54 -1.33
N LEU A 291 12.97 -6.82 -1.42
CA LEU A 291 14.23 -7.28 -2.03
C LEU A 291 14.31 -6.90 -3.51
N LEU A 292 13.21 -7.11 -4.25
CA LEU A 292 13.09 -6.75 -5.67
C LEU A 292 13.20 -5.25 -5.92
N VAL A 293 12.54 -4.44 -5.09
CA VAL A 293 12.68 -2.98 -5.13
C VAL A 293 14.15 -2.59 -5.00
N GLY A 294 14.88 -3.22 -4.07
CA GLY A 294 16.31 -2.99 -3.92
C GLY A 294 17.12 -3.38 -5.16
N VAL A 295 16.83 -4.54 -5.76
CA VAL A 295 17.53 -5.03 -6.97
C VAL A 295 17.27 -4.10 -8.17
N GLN A 296 16.07 -3.54 -8.30
CA GLN A 296 15.74 -2.60 -9.39
C GLN A 296 16.42 -1.24 -9.25
N LEU A 297 16.84 -0.85 -8.03
CA LEU A 297 17.63 0.34 -7.80
C LEU A 297 19.07 0.13 -8.30
N ASN A 298 19.30 0.26 -9.62
CA ASN A 298 20.64 0.15 -10.21
C ASN A 298 21.33 1.52 -10.28
N PRO A 299 22.28 1.83 -9.37
CA PRO A 299 22.94 3.12 -9.34
C PRO A 299 23.74 3.41 -10.63
N ARG A 300 24.23 2.37 -11.31
CA ARG A 300 24.99 2.54 -12.56
C ARG A 300 24.13 3.15 -13.67
N ARG A 301 22.87 2.73 -13.79
CA ARG A 301 21.91 3.29 -14.75
C ARG A 301 21.60 4.76 -14.43
N PHE A 302 21.38 5.08 -13.16
CA PHE A 302 21.07 6.46 -12.74
C PHE A 302 22.28 7.39 -12.92
N LEU A 303 23.47 6.94 -12.54
CA LEU A 303 24.71 7.74 -12.65
C LEU A 303 25.20 7.89 -14.08
N SER A 304 24.85 6.98 -15.00
CA SER A 304 25.17 7.14 -16.42
C SER A 304 24.24 8.12 -17.13
N SER A 305 23.02 8.32 -16.61
CA SER A 305 21.98 9.14 -17.26
C SER A 305 21.91 10.58 -16.73
N ALA A 306 22.36 10.82 -15.49
CA ALA A 306 22.27 12.12 -14.84
C ALA A 306 23.44 12.34 -13.86
N SER A 307 23.77 13.60 -13.62
CA SER A 307 24.78 13.92 -12.60
C SER A 307 24.28 13.56 -11.20
N LEU A 308 25.18 13.12 -10.33
CA LEU A 308 24.86 12.78 -8.94
C LEU A 308 24.17 13.94 -8.21
N SER A 309 24.60 15.18 -8.47
CA SER A 309 24.00 16.38 -7.90
C SER A 309 22.53 16.54 -8.31
N PHE A 310 22.23 16.32 -9.59
CA PHE A 310 20.84 16.38 -10.09
C PHE A 310 19.96 15.32 -9.42
N LEU A 311 20.44 14.09 -9.31
CA LEU A 311 19.72 12.99 -8.64
C LEU A 311 19.46 13.30 -7.16
N LEU A 312 20.46 13.79 -6.44
CA LEU A 312 20.31 14.15 -5.02
C LEU A 312 19.35 15.31 -4.81
N VAL A 313 19.42 16.34 -5.64
CA VAL A 313 18.50 17.49 -5.58
C VAL A 313 17.07 17.04 -5.88
N THR A 314 16.86 16.27 -6.94
CA THR A 314 15.51 15.78 -7.31
C THR A 314 14.93 14.86 -6.25
N ALA A 315 15.73 13.95 -5.71
CA ALA A 315 15.30 13.07 -4.61
C ALA A 315 14.95 13.89 -3.36
N GLY A 316 15.79 14.87 -2.99
CA GLY A 316 15.55 15.76 -1.85
C GLY A 316 14.27 16.58 -2.01
N LEU A 317 14.04 17.14 -3.21
CA LEU A 317 12.80 17.87 -3.53
C LEU A 317 11.57 16.98 -3.48
N THR A 318 11.67 15.76 -4.00
CA THR A 318 10.56 14.78 -3.97
C THR A 318 10.23 14.40 -2.53
N ILE A 319 11.23 14.09 -1.71
CA ILE A 319 11.03 13.78 -0.29
C ILE A 319 10.39 14.98 0.43
N ALA A 320 10.88 16.19 0.20
CA ALA A 320 10.33 17.41 0.78
C ALA A 320 8.87 17.62 0.36
N ALA A 321 8.53 17.39 -0.92
CA ALA A 321 7.16 17.50 -1.42
C ALA A 321 6.22 16.50 -0.75
N VAL A 322 6.63 15.24 -0.58
CA VAL A 322 5.86 14.20 0.12
C VAL A 322 5.65 14.56 1.59
N LEU A 323 6.70 15.01 2.29
CA LEU A 323 6.61 15.39 3.70
C LEU A 323 5.71 16.61 3.91
N LEU A 324 5.86 17.65 3.07
CA LEU A 324 5.04 18.85 3.12
C LEU A 324 3.56 18.54 2.84
N SER A 325 3.29 17.73 1.81
CA SER A 325 1.92 17.31 1.50
C SER A 325 1.27 16.57 2.67
N ARG A 326 2.01 15.64 3.29
CA ARG A 326 1.53 14.89 4.46
C ARG A 326 1.29 15.81 5.66
N LEU A 327 2.19 16.74 5.91
CA LEU A 327 2.03 17.73 6.97
C LEU A 327 0.76 18.56 6.78
N VAL A 328 0.52 19.05 5.57
CA VAL A 328 -0.68 19.83 5.23
C VAL A 328 -1.94 19.01 5.47
N VAL A 329 -1.98 17.75 5.03
CA VAL A 329 -3.13 16.84 5.22
C VAL A 329 -3.43 16.64 6.71
N VAL A 330 -2.41 16.30 7.50
CA VAL A 330 -2.57 16.03 8.93
C VAL A 330 -2.95 17.27 9.73
N LEU A 331 -2.55 18.47 9.28
CA LEU A 331 -2.93 19.74 9.92
C LEU A 331 -4.31 20.26 9.47
N ALA A 332 -4.68 20.03 8.20
CA ALA A 332 -5.92 20.54 7.62
C ALA A 332 -7.15 19.70 8.00
N LEU A 333 -7.04 18.38 7.90
CA LEU A 333 -8.17 17.47 8.02
C LEU A 333 -8.86 17.46 9.41
N PRO A 334 -8.15 17.52 10.56
CA PRO A 334 -8.81 17.52 11.86
C PRO A 334 -9.78 18.70 12.10
N ARG A 335 -9.66 19.75 11.29
CA ARG A 335 -10.59 20.89 11.35
C ARG A 335 -12.00 20.56 10.81
N PHE A 336 -12.10 19.55 9.96
CA PHE A 336 -13.35 19.07 9.36
C PHE A 336 -13.99 17.92 10.17
N LEU A 337 -13.26 17.34 11.11
CA LEU A 337 -13.75 16.33 12.04
C LEU A 337 -14.49 17.04 13.19
N ARG A 338 -15.82 17.02 13.18
CA ARG A 338 -16.66 17.48 14.31
C ARG A 338 -16.55 16.52 15.51
N PRO A 339 -17.14 16.77 16.67
CA PRO A 339 -16.61 16.62 18.04
C PRO A 339 -16.07 15.25 18.44
N ALA A 340 -16.11 14.23 17.62
CA ALA A 340 -15.21 13.07 17.75
C ALA A 340 -13.72 13.46 17.66
N ALA A 341 -13.42 14.69 17.23
CA ALA A 341 -12.09 15.29 17.13
C ALA A 341 -11.41 15.56 18.49
N SER A 342 -12.07 15.41 19.62
CA SER A 342 -11.42 15.38 20.93
C SER A 342 -10.43 14.20 21.07
N GLN A 343 -10.56 13.19 20.20
CA GLN A 343 -9.69 12.03 20.15
C GLN A 343 -8.37 12.28 19.40
N PHE A 344 -8.28 13.29 18.53
CA PHE A 344 -7.01 13.65 17.88
C PHE A 344 -6.11 14.46 18.83
N LEU A 345 -5.68 13.80 19.90
CA LEU A 345 -4.60 14.30 20.76
C LEU A 345 -3.40 14.72 19.90
N PRO A 346 -2.60 15.71 20.32
CA PRO A 346 -1.39 16.12 19.58
C PRO A 346 -0.48 14.94 19.22
N GLY A 347 -0.40 13.91 20.07
CA GLY A 347 0.33 12.67 19.82
C GLY A 347 -0.22 11.84 18.64
N TRP A 348 -1.53 11.82 18.42
CA TRP A 348 -2.14 11.11 17.28
C TRP A 348 -1.80 11.75 15.95
N ARG A 349 -1.82 13.09 15.88
CA ARG A 349 -1.41 13.81 14.65
C ARG A 349 0.02 13.51 14.30
N PHE A 350 0.88 13.50 15.30
CA PHE A 350 2.28 13.14 15.15
C PHE A 350 2.43 11.69 14.64
N ALA A 351 1.73 10.73 15.25
CA ALA A 351 1.74 9.34 14.84
C ALA A 351 1.23 9.16 13.39
N ILE A 352 0.13 9.81 13.02
CA ILE A 352 -0.43 9.78 11.65
C ILE A 352 0.52 10.45 10.65
N PHE A 353 1.19 11.54 11.01
CA PHE A 353 2.21 12.15 10.16
C PHE A 353 3.35 11.16 9.90
N TRP A 354 3.86 10.52 10.96
CA TRP A 354 4.98 9.60 10.86
C TRP A 354 4.61 8.25 10.26
N SER A 355 3.38 7.78 10.40
CA SER A 355 2.91 6.57 9.71
C SER A 355 2.92 6.72 8.18
N GLY A 356 2.83 7.95 7.68
CA GLY A 356 2.98 8.26 6.27
C GLY A 356 4.42 8.26 5.76
N LEU A 357 5.41 8.17 6.66
CA LEU A 357 6.82 8.07 6.29
C LEU A 357 7.18 6.60 6.12
N ARG A 358 7.27 6.16 4.88
CA ARG A 358 7.62 4.81 4.49
C ARG A 358 8.92 4.35 5.17
N GLY A 359 8.80 3.57 6.24
CA GLY A 359 9.77 2.60 6.75
C GLY A 359 11.13 3.03 7.32
N ALA A 360 11.69 4.17 6.96
CA ALA A 360 13.12 4.41 7.18
C ALA A 360 13.52 5.16 8.46
N LEU A 361 12.61 5.82 9.17
CA LEU A 361 12.97 6.76 10.24
C LEU A 361 12.35 6.46 11.63
N SER A 362 11.62 5.39 11.79
CA SER A 362 10.85 5.11 13.01
C SER A 362 11.70 4.87 14.27
N TRP A 363 12.99 4.54 14.14
CA TRP A 363 13.83 4.15 15.28
C TRP A 363 14.30 5.30 16.17
N ARG A 364 14.64 6.47 15.63
CA ARG A 364 15.14 7.62 16.40
C ARG A 364 14.03 8.30 17.20
N TRP A 365 12.77 8.08 16.86
CA TRP A 365 11.60 8.75 17.42
C TRP A 365 10.88 7.96 18.52
N TYR A 366 11.19 6.67 18.68
CA TYR A 366 10.80 5.88 19.83
C TYR A 366 11.15 6.58 21.15
N TRP A 367 12.35 7.13 21.23
CA TRP A 367 12.85 7.82 22.43
C TRP A 367 12.11 9.14 22.71
N LEU A 368 11.78 9.90 21.69
CA LEU A 368 11.03 11.16 21.80
C LEU A 368 9.56 10.94 22.21
N TYR A 369 8.90 9.93 21.67
CA TYR A 369 7.52 9.59 22.05
C TYR A 369 7.44 9.14 23.51
N HIS A 370 8.36 8.32 23.97
CA HIS A 370 8.44 7.88 25.36
C HIS A 370 8.68 9.06 26.32
N GLN A 371 9.49 10.05 25.95
CA GLN A 371 9.68 11.26 26.73
C GLN A 371 8.44 12.19 26.75
N MET A 372 7.70 12.26 25.64
CA MET A 372 6.48 13.08 25.56
C MET A 372 5.33 12.46 26.36
N CYS A 373 5.11 11.15 26.29
CA CYS A 373 4.09 10.46 27.09
C CYS A 373 4.36 10.53 28.60
N HIS A 374 5.61 10.40 29.03
CA HIS A 374 5.96 10.53 30.46
C HIS A 374 5.82 11.97 31.01
N ARG A 375 5.85 13.00 30.17
CA ARG A 375 5.62 14.40 30.61
C ARG A 375 4.15 14.80 30.69
N THR A 376 3.24 14.03 30.09
CA THR A 376 1.79 14.32 30.13
C THR A 376 1.05 13.53 31.21
N THR A 377 1.74 12.68 31.97
CA THR A 377 1.17 11.91 33.08
C THR A 377 1.69 12.40 34.46
N LEU A 378 2.40 13.50 34.51
CA LEU A 378 2.70 14.31 35.71
C LEU A 378 1.98 15.67 35.60
#